data_d3ab12e4d4f21f28111384c74abc72c9
#
_entry.id   d3ab12e4d4f21f28111384c74abc72c9
#
_cell.length_a   1.000
_cell.length_b   1.000
_cell.length_c   1.000
_cell.angle_alpha   90.00
_cell.angle_beta   90.00
_cell.angle_gamma   90.00
#
_symmetry.space_group_name_H-M   'P 1'
#
loop_
_entity.id
_entity.type
_entity.pdbx_description
1 polymer ?
#
loop_
_entity_poly.entity_id
_entity_poly.type
_entity_poly.pdbx_seq_one_letter_code
_entity_poly.pdbx_strand_id
1 'polypeptide(L)'
;MEATFIAVMFFGWGKVSKRFHLASTWLTGLGATISAWWILVANAWMQHPVGMEFNPDTVRNEMVDFWAVATSPVAVNKFFHTVLSGWVLGAIFVVGISCWYLLKKRNREFALASIKIGAIFGLVASLLSVWTGDGSGYQIAQTQPMKLAAVEGLYEGGTNVGLVGICLLYTSPSPRDTERS
;
A
#
# COMPACT_ATOMS: atom_id res chain seq x y z
N MET A 1 18.18 14.78 1.70
CA MET A 1 18.79 13.85 0.70
C MET A 1 17.83 13.49 -0.43
N GLU A 2 16.58 13.09 -0.18
CA GLU A 2 15.64 12.70 -1.23
C GLU A 2 15.42 13.78 -2.29
N ALA A 3 15.19 15.02 -1.90
CA ALA A 3 14.96 16.14 -2.81
C ALA A 3 16.10 16.36 -3.84
N THR A 4 17.35 16.12 -3.45
CA THR A 4 18.50 16.26 -4.34
C THR A 4 18.48 15.16 -5.41
N PHE A 5 18.22 13.91 -5.04
CA PHE A 5 18.16 12.79 -5.99
C PHE A 5 16.93 12.90 -6.89
N ILE A 6 15.80 13.38 -6.38
CA ILE A 6 14.61 13.70 -7.17
C ILE A 6 14.93 14.78 -8.21
N ALA A 7 15.62 15.84 -7.80
CA ALA A 7 16.03 16.89 -8.73
C ALA A 7 16.96 16.36 -9.83
N VAL A 8 17.92 15.50 -9.49
CA VAL A 8 18.78 14.85 -10.48
C VAL A 8 17.99 13.92 -11.39
N MET A 9 17.01 13.17 -10.87
CA MET A 9 16.17 12.28 -11.67
C MET A 9 15.37 13.05 -12.72
N PHE A 10 14.80 14.20 -12.39
CA PHE A 10 14.00 14.99 -13.33
C PHE A 10 14.83 15.92 -14.23
N PHE A 11 15.84 16.57 -13.69
CA PHE A 11 16.59 17.65 -14.37
C PHE A 11 18.00 17.25 -14.77
N GLY A 12 18.43 16.03 -14.45
CA GLY A 12 19.77 15.54 -14.73
C GLY A 12 20.00 15.01 -16.16
N TRP A 13 18.95 14.95 -16.99
CA TRP A 13 19.04 14.47 -18.37
C TRP A 13 20.07 15.27 -19.18
N GLY A 14 21.09 14.57 -19.70
CA GLY A 14 22.17 15.20 -20.47
C GLY A 14 23.19 16.04 -19.68
N LYS A 15 22.97 16.26 -18.37
CA LYS A 15 23.85 17.04 -17.48
C LYS A 15 24.75 16.17 -16.61
N VAL A 16 24.32 14.95 -16.30
CA VAL A 16 25.07 13.99 -15.48
C VAL A 16 25.34 12.71 -16.26
N SER A 17 26.28 11.90 -15.77
CA SER A 17 26.55 10.61 -16.40
C SER A 17 25.35 9.68 -16.32
N LYS A 18 25.16 8.81 -17.31
CA LYS A 18 24.04 7.84 -17.35
C LYS A 18 24.01 6.94 -16.12
N ARG A 19 25.17 6.54 -15.61
CA ARG A 19 25.28 5.70 -14.40
C ARG A 19 24.83 6.45 -13.16
N PHE A 20 25.22 7.70 -13.01
CA PHE A 20 24.82 8.53 -11.88
C PHE A 20 23.31 8.85 -11.92
N HIS A 21 22.76 9.12 -13.10
CA HIS A 21 21.33 9.33 -13.28
C HIS A 21 20.51 8.08 -12.89
N LEU A 22 20.97 6.90 -13.34
CA LEU A 22 20.34 5.63 -12.96
C LEU A 22 20.43 5.38 -11.45
N ALA A 23 21.61 5.60 -10.85
CA ALA A 23 21.79 5.46 -9.40
C ALA A 23 20.89 6.41 -8.61
N SER A 24 20.75 7.66 -9.05
CA SER A 24 19.84 8.64 -8.42
C SER A 24 18.39 8.18 -8.47
N THR A 25 17.94 7.58 -9.57
CA THR A 25 16.58 7.03 -9.71
C THR A 25 16.35 5.86 -8.74
N TRP A 26 17.31 4.94 -8.63
CA TRP A 26 17.24 3.83 -7.67
C TRP A 26 17.26 4.32 -6.22
N LEU A 27 18.12 5.28 -5.88
CA LEU A 27 18.21 5.84 -4.54
C LEU A 27 16.93 6.58 -4.15
N THR A 28 16.29 7.27 -5.09
CA THR A 28 14.97 7.90 -4.85
C THR A 28 13.92 6.84 -4.52
N GLY A 29 13.84 5.77 -5.31
CA GLY A 29 12.89 4.69 -5.07
C GLY A 29 13.13 3.95 -3.75
N LEU A 30 14.39 3.65 -3.44
CA LEU A 30 14.76 3.01 -2.17
C LEU A 30 14.49 3.93 -0.98
N GLY A 31 14.84 5.22 -1.07
CA GLY A 31 14.57 6.20 -0.02
C GLY A 31 13.07 6.30 0.28
N ALA A 32 12.25 6.42 -0.75
CA ALA A 32 10.79 6.43 -0.61
C ALA A 32 10.25 5.15 0.05
N THR A 33 10.81 3.99 -0.31
CA THR A 33 10.39 2.70 0.27
C THR A 33 10.78 2.61 1.76
N ILE A 34 11.99 3.05 2.14
CA ILE A 34 12.42 3.10 3.55
C ILE A 34 11.59 4.10 4.35
N SER A 35 11.27 5.25 3.77
CA SER A 35 10.37 6.24 4.39
C SER A 35 8.97 5.64 4.63
N ALA A 36 8.43 4.92 3.66
CA ALA A 36 7.16 4.23 3.79
C ALA A 36 7.16 3.20 4.93
N TRP A 37 8.28 2.49 5.16
CA TRP A 37 8.41 1.56 6.28
C TRP A 37 8.11 2.26 7.61
N TRP A 38 8.79 3.35 7.90
CA TRP A 38 8.62 4.07 9.16
C TRP A 38 7.23 4.65 9.36
N ILE A 39 6.64 5.18 8.30
CA ILE A 39 5.25 5.68 8.34
C ILE A 39 4.28 4.56 8.67
N LEU A 40 4.46 3.38 8.06
CA LEU A 40 3.58 2.24 8.26
C LEU A 40 3.80 1.56 9.61
N VAL A 41 5.02 1.56 10.15
CA VAL A 41 5.30 1.15 11.54
C VAL A 41 4.54 2.03 12.52
N ALA A 42 4.61 3.35 12.39
CA ALA A 42 3.87 4.28 13.24
C ALA A 42 2.34 4.08 13.10
N ASN A 43 1.85 3.90 11.88
CA ASN A 43 0.43 3.64 11.63
C ASN A 43 -0.03 2.29 12.22
N ALA A 44 0.79 1.24 12.13
CA ALA A 44 0.50 -0.05 12.71
C ALA A 44 0.45 0.03 14.24
N TRP A 45 1.40 0.72 14.84
CA TRP A 45 1.45 0.93 16.28
C TRP A 45 0.22 1.68 16.82
N MET A 46 -0.25 2.72 16.11
CA MET A 46 -1.47 3.44 16.49
C MET A 46 -2.73 2.55 16.45
N GLN A 47 -2.75 1.54 15.59
CA GLN A 47 -3.91 0.65 15.45
C GLN A 47 -3.85 -0.58 16.34
N HIS A 48 -2.65 -1.09 16.58
CA HIS A 48 -2.39 -2.25 17.46
C HIS A 48 -1.09 -2.00 18.21
N PRO A 49 -1.14 -1.29 19.36
CA PRO A 49 0.04 -0.94 20.11
C PRO A 49 0.67 -2.20 20.73
N VAL A 50 1.96 -2.39 20.42
CA VAL A 50 2.81 -3.46 20.95
C VAL A 50 4.11 -2.85 21.48
N GLY A 51 4.83 -3.56 22.37
CA GLY A 51 6.12 -3.11 22.91
C GLY A 51 6.04 -1.83 23.73
N MET A 52 4.95 -1.63 24.46
CA MET A 52 4.74 -0.48 25.33
C MET A 52 4.27 -0.92 26.71
N GLU A 53 4.55 -0.08 27.72
CA GLU A 53 4.02 -0.18 29.07
C GLU A 53 3.35 1.13 29.47
N PHE A 54 2.26 1.01 30.24
CA PHE A 54 1.60 2.19 30.77
C PHE A 54 2.35 2.70 32.00
N ASN A 55 2.84 3.94 31.93
CA ASN A 55 3.49 4.62 33.05
C ASN A 55 2.44 5.44 33.81
N PRO A 56 2.08 5.05 35.06
CA PRO A 56 1.08 5.76 35.84
C PRO A 56 1.54 7.15 36.28
N ASP A 57 2.84 7.40 36.42
CA ASP A 57 3.37 8.69 36.87
C ASP A 57 3.26 9.77 35.78
N THR A 58 3.40 9.36 34.53
CA THR A 58 3.29 10.26 33.37
C THR A 58 1.91 10.15 32.67
N VAL A 59 1.05 9.23 33.11
CA VAL A 59 -0.28 8.93 32.56
C VAL A 59 -0.25 8.71 31.04
N ARG A 60 0.77 8.04 30.54
CA ARG A 60 0.94 7.73 29.11
C ARG A 60 1.60 6.37 28.88
N ASN A 61 1.43 5.86 27.68
CA ASN A 61 2.12 4.66 27.24
C ASN A 61 3.53 5.02 26.78
N GLU A 62 4.52 4.36 27.34
CA GLU A 62 5.92 4.53 26.98
C GLU A 62 6.41 3.33 26.18
N MET A 63 7.21 3.58 25.14
CA MET A 63 7.78 2.52 24.31
C MET A 63 8.93 1.86 25.09
N VAL A 64 8.80 0.56 25.35
CA VAL A 64 9.81 -0.23 26.05
C VAL A 64 10.64 -1.07 25.07
N ASP A 65 10.02 -1.58 24.02
CA ASP A 65 10.69 -2.40 23.00
C ASP A 65 10.48 -1.82 21.59
N PHE A 66 11.49 -1.13 21.11
CA PHE A 66 11.50 -0.56 19.76
C PHE A 66 11.43 -1.62 18.65
N TRP A 67 12.12 -2.75 18.83
CA TRP A 67 12.13 -3.79 17.80
C TRP A 67 10.81 -4.53 17.69
N ALA A 68 10.13 -4.76 18.82
CA ALA A 68 8.78 -5.32 18.79
C ALA A 68 7.80 -4.42 18.03
N VAL A 69 7.97 -3.10 18.14
CA VAL A 69 7.18 -2.12 17.36
C VAL A 69 7.55 -2.18 15.89
N ALA A 70 8.84 -2.07 15.56
CA ALA A 70 9.32 -1.99 14.18
C ALA A 70 9.03 -3.26 13.36
N THR A 71 9.13 -4.43 13.99
CA THR A 71 8.94 -5.72 13.31
C THR A 71 7.60 -6.38 13.62
N SER A 72 6.62 -5.61 14.10
CA SER A 72 5.29 -6.16 14.39
C SER A 72 4.67 -6.80 13.13
N PRO A 73 3.99 -7.96 13.26
CA PRO A 73 3.38 -8.63 12.11
C PRO A 73 2.41 -7.73 11.34
N VAL A 74 1.73 -6.83 12.05
CA VAL A 74 0.81 -5.84 11.45
C VAL A 74 1.57 -4.83 10.61
N ALA A 75 2.71 -4.31 11.09
CA ALA A 75 3.55 -3.37 10.33
C ALA A 75 4.14 -4.01 9.09
N VAL A 76 4.68 -5.23 9.23
CA VAL A 76 5.28 -5.99 8.12
C VAL A 76 4.26 -6.25 7.03
N ASN A 77 3.08 -6.76 7.38
CA ASN A 77 2.04 -7.06 6.38
C ASN A 77 1.54 -5.80 5.68
N LYS A 78 1.29 -4.72 6.42
CA LYS A 78 0.91 -3.42 5.84
C LYS A 78 1.96 -2.87 4.89
N PHE A 79 3.24 -3.01 5.23
CA PHE A 79 4.32 -2.57 4.38
C PHE A 79 4.34 -3.31 3.04
N PHE A 80 4.33 -4.64 3.07
CA PHE A 80 4.32 -5.43 1.83
C PHE A 80 3.08 -5.14 0.99
N HIS A 81 1.91 -5.08 1.59
CA HIS A 81 0.68 -4.77 0.88
C HIS A 81 0.73 -3.38 0.22
N THR A 82 1.24 -2.36 0.92
CA THR A 82 1.36 -0.99 0.39
C THR A 82 2.38 -0.91 -0.74
N VAL A 83 3.54 -1.56 -0.61
CA VAL A 83 4.56 -1.58 -1.66
C VAL A 83 4.06 -2.29 -2.91
N LEU A 84 3.42 -3.45 -2.75
CA LEU A 84 2.83 -4.21 -3.86
C LEU A 84 1.73 -3.42 -4.57
N SER A 85 0.87 -2.74 -3.83
CA SER A 85 -0.16 -1.85 -4.41
C SER A 85 0.47 -0.70 -5.20
N GLY A 86 1.57 -0.12 -4.70
CA GLY A 86 2.35 0.88 -5.42
C GLY A 86 2.96 0.34 -6.72
N TRP A 87 3.41 -0.91 -6.73
CA TRP A 87 3.92 -1.57 -7.94
C TRP A 87 2.83 -1.83 -8.97
N VAL A 88 1.63 -2.23 -8.54
CA VAL A 88 0.46 -2.35 -9.42
C VAL A 88 0.14 -1.01 -10.08
N LEU A 89 0.11 0.07 -9.28
CA LEU A 89 -0.13 1.42 -9.80
C LEU A 89 0.93 1.83 -10.83
N GLY A 90 2.22 1.60 -10.53
CA GLY A 90 3.32 1.89 -11.44
C GLY A 90 3.23 1.08 -12.74
N ALA A 91 2.88 -0.20 -12.65
CA ALA A 91 2.69 -1.06 -13.82
C ALA A 91 1.56 -0.57 -14.73
N ILE A 92 0.40 -0.23 -14.16
CA ILE A 92 -0.75 0.29 -14.89
C ILE A 92 -0.40 1.63 -15.54
N PHE A 93 0.32 2.50 -14.86
CA PHE A 93 0.79 3.76 -15.41
C PHE A 93 1.70 3.56 -16.62
N VAL A 94 2.68 2.66 -16.54
CA VAL A 94 3.58 2.33 -17.67
C VAL A 94 2.80 1.76 -18.85
N VAL A 95 1.86 0.86 -18.61
CA VAL A 95 1.00 0.29 -19.65
C VAL A 95 0.15 1.40 -20.29
N GLY A 96 -0.47 2.26 -19.49
CA GLY A 96 -1.31 3.36 -19.98
C GLY A 96 -0.55 4.33 -20.89
N ILE A 97 0.64 4.78 -20.46
CA ILE A 97 1.50 5.64 -21.29
C ILE A 97 1.93 4.93 -22.57
N SER A 98 2.28 3.65 -22.48
CA SER A 98 2.70 2.86 -23.64
C SER A 98 1.55 2.68 -24.65
N CYS A 99 0.34 2.46 -24.20
CA CYS A 99 -0.88 2.43 -25.05
C CYS A 99 -1.09 3.79 -25.74
N TRP A 100 -0.88 4.88 -25.03
CA TRP A 100 -0.97 6.21 -25.63
C TRP A 100 0.06 6.42 -26.75
N TYR A 101 1.32 5.92 -26.58
CA TYR A 101 2.34 5.93 -27.63
C TYR A 101 1.90 5.14 -28.87
N LEU A 102 1.25 3.97 -28.67
CA LEU A 102 0.70 3.15 -29.77
C LEU A 102 -0.40 3.89 -30.53
N LEU A 103 -1.33 4.53 -29.83
CA LEU A 103 -2.42 5.33 -30.43
C LEU A 103 -1.85 6.50 -31.26
N LYS A 104 -0.78 7.12 -30.78
CA LYS A 104 -0.07 8.20 -31.51
C LYS A 104 0.89 7.69 -32.58
N LYS A 105 0.99 6.37 -32.81
CA LYS A 105 1.89 5.72 -33.78
C LYS A 105 3.37 6.10 -33.58
N ARG A 106 3.78 6.35 -32.34
CA ARG A 106 5.16 6.72 -31.96
C ARG A 106 5.85 5.54 -31.30
N ASN A 107 7.14 5.30 -31.64
CA ASN A 107 8.02 4.33 -30.98
C ASN A 107 7.32 2.98 -30.67
N ARG A 108 6.70 2.37 -31.69
CA ARG A 108 5.87 1.17 -31.53
C ARG A 108 6.59 0.01 -30.83
N GLU A 109 7.83 -0.26 -31.19
CA GLU A 109 8.61 -1.36 -30.60
C GLU A 109 8.86 -1.15 -29.10
N PHE A 110 9.26 0.07 -28.74
CA PHE A 110 9.44 0.46 -27.34
C PHE A 110 8.13 0.32 -26.55
N ALA A 111 7.02 0.81 -27.09
CA ALA A 111 5.72 0.74 -26.44
C ALA A 111 5.26 -0.71 -26.24
N LEU A 112 5.42 -1.58 -27.22
CA LEU A 112 5.06 -3.00 -27.11
C LEU A 112 5.92 -3.74 -26.07
N ALA A 113 7.25 -3.47 -26.04
CA ALA A 113 8.13 -4.03 -25.03
C ALA A 113 7.73 -3.57 -23.60
N SER A 114 7.44 -2.28 -23.44
CA SER A 114 7.02 -1.71 -22.17
C SER A 114 5.69 -2.25 -21.69
N ILE A 115 4.70 -2.44 -22.59
CA ILE A 115 3.41 -3.07 -22.25
C ILE A 115 3.61 -4.51 -21.77
N LYS A 116 4.43 -5.29 -22.50
CA LYS A 116 4.69 -6.69 -22.14
C LYS A 116 5.31 -6.80 -20.74
N ILE A 117 6.32 -6.00 -20.45
CA ILE A 117 6.99 -5.99 -19.14
C ILE A 117 6.01 -5.49 -18.07
N GLY A 118 5.33 -4.37 -18.29
CA GLY A 118 4.39 -3.78 -17.36
C GLY A 118 3.20 -4.67 -17.06
N ALA A 119 2.65 -5.37 -18.06
CA ALA A 119 1.52 -6.29 -17.87
C ALA A 119 1.91 -7.52 -17.05
N ILE A 120 3.07 -8.14 -17.33
CA ILE A 120 3.54 -9.31 -16.57
C ILE A 120 3.85 -8.89 -15.13
N PHE A 121 4.60 -7.81 -14.95
CA PHE A 121 4.95 -7.30 -13.62
C PHE A 121 3.71 -6.89 -12.82
N GLY A 122 2.77 -6.18 -13.45
CA GLY A 122 1.52 -5.77 -12.84
C GLY A 122 0.62 -6.95 -12.44
N LEU A 123 0.56 -8.00 -13.27
CA LEU A 123 -0.18 -9.21 -12.93
C LEU A 123 0.41 -9.91 -11.70
N VAL A 124 1.72 -10.10 -11.67
CA VAL A 124 2.41 -10.72 -10.53
C VAL A 124 2.20 -9.87 -9.26
N ALA A 125 2.40 -8.56 -9.35
CA ALA A 125 2.18 -7.64 -8.24
C ALA A 125 0.72 -7.66 -7.74
N SER A 126 -0.26 -7.76 -8.64
CA SER A 126 -1.68 -7.85 -8.29
C SER A 126 -1.99 -9.14 -7.53
N LEU A 127 -1.50 -10.28 -7.98
CA LEU A 127 -1.70 -11.56 -7.28
C LEU A 127 -1.09 -11.54 -5.88
N LEU A 128 0.12 -11.00 -5.74
CA LEU A 128 0.76 -10.84 -4.44
C LEU A 128 0.02 -9.83 -3.55
N SER A 129 -0.54 -8.77 -4.14
CA SER A 129 -1.34 -7.78 -3.40
C SER A 129 -2.65 -8.40 -2.87
N VAL A 130 -3.31 -9.27 -3.63
CA VAL A 130 -4.49 -10.01 -3.16
C VAL A 130 -4.11 -10.90 -1.98
N TRP A 131 -3.02 -11.65 -2.09
CA TRP A 131 -2.56 -12.52 -1.01
C TRP A 131 -2.22 -11.75 0.29
N THR A 132 -1.50 -10.64 0.18
CA THR A 132 -1.20 -9.79 1.36
C THR A 132 -2.45 -9.07 1.87
N GLY A 133 -3.42 -8.78 1.01
CA GLY A 133 -4.71 -8.21 1.37
C GLY A 133 -5.55 -9.17 2.23
N ASP A 134 -5.61 -10.45 1.86
CA ASP A 134 -6.26 -11.49 2.64
C ASP A 134 -5.64 -11.59 4.04
N GLY A 135 -4.30 -11.65 4.13
CA GLY A 135 -3.58 -11.60 5.41
C GLY A 135 -3.90 -10.37 6.26
N SER A 136 -4.10 -9.21 5.62
CA SER A 136 -4.52 -7.99 6.32
C SER A 136 -5.94 -8.11 6.87
N GLY A 137 -6.87 -8.69 6.12
CA GLY A 137 -8.24 -8.95 6.54
C GLY A 137 -8.28 -9.85 7.79
N TYR A 138 -7.52 -10.94 7.76
CA TYR A 138 -7.39 -11.85 8.90
C TYR A 138 -6.82 -11.16 10.16
N GLN A 139 -5.78 -10.35 10.01
CA GLN A 139 -5.23 -9.58 11.13
C GLN A 139 -6.23 -8.58 11.71
N ILE A 140 -7.00 -7.89 10.86
CA ILE A 140 -8.04 -6.95 11.30
C ILE A 140 -9.13 -7.70 12.05
N ALA A 141 -9.54 -8.89 11.61
CA ALA A 141 -10.51 -9.71 12.30
C ALA A 141 -10.10 -10.05 13.73
N GLN A 142 -8.82 -10.31 13.95
CA GLN A 142 -8.29 -10.64 15.27
C GLN A 142 -8.03 -9.43 16.16
N THR A 143 -7.56 -8.32 15.60
CA THR A 143 -7.11 -7.16 16.38
C THR A 143 -8.16 -6.06 16.51
N GLN A 144 -9.04 -5.92 15.53
CA GLN A 144 -10.02 -4.83 15.43
C GLN A 144 -11.36 -5.30 14.83
N PRO A 145 -12.12 -6.16 15.50
CA PRO A 145 -13.35 -6.73 14.95
C PRO A 145 -14.40 -5.67 14.57
N MET A 146 -14.49 -4.56 15.31
CA MET A 146 -15.37 -3.44 14.96
C MET A 146 -14.98 -2.76 13.65
N LYS A 147 -13.67 -2.70 13.34
CA LYS A 147 -13.20 -2.16 12.08
C LYS A 147 -13.53 -3.10 10.91
N LEU A 148 -13.41 -4.42 11.12
CA LEU A 148 -13.84 -5.41 10.13
C LEU A 148 -15.33 -5.27 9.84
N ALA A 149 -16.16 -5.21 10.88
CA ALA A 149 -17.59 -5.01 10.73
C ALA A 149 -17.93 -3.75 9.91
N ALA A 150 -17.23 -2.64 10.17
CA ALA A 150 -17.41 -1.41 9.42
C ALA A 150 -16.98 -1.52 7.94
N VAL A 151 -15.87 -2.24 7.66
CA VAL A 151 -15.38 -2.45 6.28
C VAL A 151 -16.30 -3.36 5.50
N GLU A 152 -16.84 -4.41 6.13
CA GLU A 152 -17.76 -5.37 5.52
C GLU A 152 -19.23 -4.89 5.54
N GLY A 153 -19.53 -3.74 6.12
CA GLY A 153 -20.87 -3.21 6.21
C GLY A 153 -21.81 -4.04 7.09
N LEU A 154 -21.27 -4.69 8.12
CA LEU A 154 -22.02 -5.54 9.03
C LEU A 154 -22.65 -4.70 10.15
N TYR A 155 -23.98 -4.63 10.14
CA TYR A 155 -24.75 -3.90 11.17
C TYR A 155 -25.25 -4.80 12.31
N GLU A 156 -25.41 -6.08 12.00
CA GLU A 156 -25.82 -7.08 12.98
C GLU A 156 -24.71 -8.09 13.20
N GLY A 157 -24.41 -8.41 14.44
CA GLY A 157 -23.43 -9.43 14.81
C GLY A 157 -23.96 -10.83 14.50
N GLY A 158 -23.13 -11.66 13.88
CA GLY A 158 -23.49 -13.05 13.55
C GLY A 158 -22.25 -13.93 13.36
N THR A 159 -22.46 -15.22 13.52
CA THR A 159 -21.52 -16.25 13.09
C THR A 159 -21.85 -16.64 11.64
N ASN A 160 -20.85 -16.88 10.79
CA ASN A 160 -21.02 -17.17 9.35
C ASN A 160 -21.52 -15.99 8.50
N VAL A 161 -21.06 -14.80 8.79
CA VAL A 161 -21.34 -13.63 7.94
C VAL A 161 -20.53 -13.76 6.65
N GLY A 162 -21.18 -13.62 5.49
CA GLY A 162 -20.54 -13.68 4.18
C GLY A 162 -19.62 -12.47 3.97
N LEU A 163 -18.44 -12.70 3.38
CA LEU A 163 -17.56 -11.62 2.93
C LEU A 163 -18.19 -10.91 1.74
N VAL A 164 -18.18 -9.57 1.77
CA VAL A 164 -18.67 -8.77 0.64
C VAL A 164 -17.58 -8.70 -0.42
N GLY A 165 -17.67 -9.55 -1.44
CA GLY A 165 -16.72 -9.53 -2.56
C GLY A 165 -16.96 -8.35 -3.51
N ILE A 166 -18.23 -7.98 -3.73
CA ILE A 166 -18.66 -6.84 -4.55
C ILE A 166 -19.78 -6.14 -3.81
N CYS A 167 -19.52 -4.95 -3.30
CA CYS A 167 -20.56 -4.10 -2.68
C CYS A 167 -21.27 -3.29 -3.77
N LEU A 168 -22.51 -3.65 -4.07
CA LEU A 168 -23.41 -2.80 -4.85
C LEU A 168 -24.14 -1.89 -3.85
N LEU A 169 -23.90 -0.60 -3.93
CA LEU A 169 -24.48 0.45 -3.05
C LEU A 169 -26.02 0.38 -2.92
N TYR A 170 -26.70 -0.28 -3.85
CA TYR A 170 -28.16 -0.47 -3.84
C TYR A 170 -28.64 -1.73 -3.10
N THR A 171 -27.76 -2.64 -2.75
CA THR A 171 -28.11 -3.92 -2.12
C THR A 171 -27.66 -4.03 -0.68
N SER A 172 -26.78 -3.15 -0.23
CA SER A 172 -26.35 -3.09 1.16
C SER A 172 -27.16 -2.02 1.89
N PRO A 173 -27.88 -2.36 2.99
CA PRO A 173 -28.57 -1.36 3.79
C PRO A 173 -27.54 -0.34 4.31
N SER A 174 -27.76 0.93 4.01
CA SER A 174 -26.90 2.00 4.53
C SER A 174 -27.33 2.34 5.97
N PRO A 175 -26.44 2.91 6.80
CA PRO A 175 -26.83 3.39 8.12
C PRO A 175 -28.00 4.37 8.11
N ARG A 176 -28.22 5.06 6.98
CA ARG A 176 -29.35 5.99 6.81
C ARG A 176 -30.68 5.29 6.53
N ASP A 177 -30.66 4.04 6.10
CA ASP A 177 -31.87 3.29 5.77
C ASP A 177 -32.47 2.65 7.04
N THR A 178 -31.63 2.35 8.05
CA THR A 178 -32.06 1.85 9.36
C THR A 178 -32.65 2.93 10.28
N GLU A 179 -32.33 4.21 10.06
CA GLU A 179 -32.91 5.32 10.82
C GLU A 179 -34.31 5.74 10.33
N ARG A 180 -34.78 5.22 9.19
CA ARG A 180 -36.08 5.56 8.57
C ARG A 180 -37.15 4.49 8.73
N SER A 181 -36.83 3.37 9.34
CA SER A 181 -37.78 2.31 9.70
C SER A 181 -38.10 2.34 11.19
#